data_98c7c3a6f37b96a88d80ef12504f4955
#
_entry.id   98c7c3a6f37b96a88d80ef12504f4955
#
_cell.length_a   1.000
_cell.length_b   1.000
_cell.length_c   1.000
_cell.angle_alpha   90.00
_cell.angle_beta   90.00
_cell.angle_gamma   90.00
#
_symmetry.space_group_name_H-M   'P 1'
#
loop_
_entity.id
_entity.type
_entity.pdbx_description
1 polymer ?
#
loop_
_entity_poly.entity_id
_entity_poly.type
_entity_poly.pdbx_seq_one_letter_code
_entity_poly.pdbx_strand_id
1 'polypeptide(L)'
;MKKLIFMFLAILLCGIVQAQNAEVTLNNGTFVKGDIKKFSFNVDNYHEFRIKKTDGEKADFASTDVKEIKYYNKKAGEWENWIPMVAQMGMSMSYKENPKLYKNPVFLQPVYEGKNISAYIHYINTATHVKSRSIYRLAIMFYYKAKNEDFARTYYLKDNSIGGIGQKTVLKMYFKGYPQIKEILKGLSMKEIRKDPTILVRKLDEVLE
;
A
#
# COMPACT_ATOMS: atom_id res chain seq x y z
N MET A 1 45.63 24.27 21.05
CA MET A 1 44.35 24.93 20.89
C MET A 1 43.80 24.89 19.44
N LYS A 2 44.57 25.28 18.41
CA LYS A 2 44.07 25.28 17.00
C LYS A 2 43.59 23.91 16.49
N LYS A 3 44.23 22.80 16.88
CA LYS A 3 43.81 21.43 16.47
C LYS A 3 42.49 20.97 17.10
N LEU A 4 42.18 21.41 18.32
CA LEU A 4 40.93 21.11 18.99
C LEU A 4 39.74 21.85 18.36
N ILE A 5 39.94 23.09 17.92
CA ILE A 5 38.92 23.90 17.24
C ILE A 5 38.56 23.29 15.87
N PHE A 6 39.54 22.79 15.13
CA PHE A 6 39.31 22.10 13.85
C PHE A 6 38.53 20.79 14.03
N MET A 7 38.80 20.04 15.10
CA MET A 7 38.11 18.80 15.40
C MET A 7 36.66 19.05 15.82
N PHE A 8 36.39 20.12 16.58
CA PHE A 8 35.03 20.54 16.93
C PHE A 8 34.23 21.07 15.71
N LEU A 9 34.88 21.78 14.79
CA LEU A 9 34.26 22.25 13.54
C LEU A 9 33.91 21.09 12.61
N ALA A 10 34.77 20.06 12.54
CA ALA A 10 34.49 18.85 11.76
C ALA A 10 33.30 18.03 12.30
N ILE A 11 33.17 17.96 13.62
CA ILE A 11 32.01 17.28 14.28
C ILE A 11 30.72 18.07 14.08
N LEU A 12 30.78 19.40 14.08
CA LEU A 12 29.60 20.26 13.80
C LEU A 12 29.16 20.18 12.33
N LEU A 13 30.06 19.96 11.38
CA LEU A 13 29.75 19.78 9.95
C LEU A 13 29.18 18.37 9.63
N CYS A 14 29.51 17.35 10.44
CA CYS A 14 28.90 16.02 10.32
C CYS A 14 27.45 15.94 10.90
N GLY A 15 26.97 16.99 11.53
CA GLY A 15 25.81 16.95 12.43
C GLY A 15 24.44 17.20 11.81
N ILE A 16 24.28 17.38 10.50
CA ILE A 16 22.93 17.57 9.92
C ILE A 16 22.78 16.78 8.62
N VAL A 17 23.04 15.50 8.68
CA VAL A 17 22.35 14.59 7.77
C VAL A 17 20.95 14.37 8.35
N GLN A 18 20.02 15.24 8.03
CA GLN A 18 18.61 14.94 8.27
C GLN A 18 18.34 13.62 7.56
N ALA A 19 18.08 12.57 8.33
CA ALA A 19 17.75 11.27 7.77
C ALA A 19 16.49 11.45 6.94
N GLN A 20 16.68 11.48 5.62
CA GLN A 20 15.60 11.59 4.65
C GLN A 20 14.71 10.38 4.78
N ASN A 21 13.40 10.59 4.78
CA ASN A 21 12.45 9.52 4.99
C ASN A 21 11.87 8.94 3.69
N ALA A 22 12.33 9.43 2.53
CA ALA A 22 11.82 8.95 1.24
C ALA A 22 12.87 8.94 0.14
N GLU A 23 12.80 7.91 -0.67
CA GLU A 23 13.53 7.71 -1.91
C GLU A 23 12.52 7.42 -3.02
N VAL A 24 12.54 8.21 -4.08
CA VAL A 24 11.58 8.12 -5.20
C VAL A 24 12.34 7.83 -6.48
N THR A 25 11.95 6.77 -7.17
CA THR A 25 12.42 6.46 -8.52
C THR A 25 11.33 6.83 -9.51
N LEU A 26 11.64 7.68 -10.48
CA LEU A 26 10.72 8.05 -11.55
C LEU A 26 10.81 7.06 -12.72
N ASN A 27 9.78 7.07 -13.59
CA ASN A 27 9.73 6.20 -14.77
C ASN A 27 10.85 6.45 -15.78
N ASN A 28 11.39 7.68 -15.81
CA ASN A 28 12.54 8.05 -16.65
C ASN A 28 13.90 7.66 -16.03
N GLY A 29 13.90 6.97 -14.89
CA GLY A 29 15.12 6.58 -14.16
C GLY A 29 15.68 7.63 -13.21
N THR A 30 15.09 8.83 -13.15
CA THR A 30 15.53 9.86 -12.20
C THR A 30 15.29 9.41 -10.76
N PHE A 31 16.27 9.63 -9.91
CA PHE A 31 16.21 9.30 -8.49
C PHE A 31 16.15 10.57 -7.63
N VAL A 32 15.16 10.66 -6.75
CA VAL A 32 14.92 11.81 -5.88
C VAL A 32 14.88 11.38 -4.43
N LYS A 33 15.73 12.02 -3.59
CA LYS A 33 15.69 11.85 -2.13
C LYS A 33 15.09 13.06 -1.44
N GLY A 34 14.41 12.83 -0.32
CA GLY A 34 13.85 13.93 0.46
C GLY A 34 12.96 13.48 1.60
N ASP A 35 12.17 14.41 2.09
CA ASP A 35 11.19 14.18 3.15
C ASP A 35 9.76 14.25 2.59
N ILE A 36 9.02 13.18 2.76
CA ILE A 36 7.57 13.16 2.62
C ILE A 36 6.99 13.40 4.02
N LYS A 37 6.43 14.59 4.27
CA LYS A 37 5.89 14.95 5.59
C LYS A 37 4.68 14.11 5.99
N LYS A 38 3.90 13.71 5.01
CA LYS A 38 2.72 12.89 5.18
C LYS A 38 2.51 12.14 3.88
N PHE A 39 2.73 10.84 3.91
CA PHE A 39 2.16 9.99 2.89
C PHE A 39 0.66 10.07 3.13
N SER A 40 0.01 10.93 2.33
CA SER A 40 -1.40 11.19 2.53
C SER A 40 -2.17 9.99 2.01
N PHE A 41 -2.51 9.08 2.89
CA PHE A 41 -3.48 8.01 2.67
C PHE A 41 -4.92 8.55 2.54
N ASN A 42 -5.08 9.82 2.12
CA ASN A 42 -6.37 10.41 1.90
C ASN A 42 -6.99 9.86 0.62
N VAL A 43 -8.21 9.41 0.75
CA VAL A 43 -9.08 8.82 -0.28
C VAL A 43 -9.16 9.67 -1.56
N ASP A 44 -8.89 10.96 -1.47
CA ASP A 44 -9.00 11.88 -2.60
C ASP A 44 -7.69 12.12 -3.37
N ASN A 45 -6.52 11.72 -2.82
CA ASN A 45 -5.19 12.01 -3.40
C ASN A 45 -4.25 10.79 -3.43
N TYR A 46 -4.75 9.60 -3.74
CA TYR A 46 -3.92 8.38 -3.84
C TYR A 46 -2.87 8.38 -4.95
N HIS A 47 -2.93 9.36 -5.81
CA HIS A 47 -2.18 9.42 -7.05
C HIS A 47 -1.18 10.56 -7.08
N GLU A 48 -1.05 11.33 -5.99
CA GLU A 48 -0.10 12.44 -5.90
C GLU A 48 0.54 12.52 -4.52
N PHE A 49 1.79 12.97 -4.45
CA PHE A 49 2.47 13.28 -3.20
C PHE A 49 3.47 14.42 -3.40
N ARG A 50 3.81 15.06 -2.28
CA ARG A 50 4.80 16.13 -2.23
C ARG A 50 6.02 15.69 -1.45
N ILE A 51 7.20 15.87 -2.05
CA ILE A 51 8.49 15.66 -1.41
C ILE A 51 9.20 17.01 -1.21
N LYS A 52 9.86 17.19 -0.07
CA LYS A 52 10.84 18.25 0.15
C LYS A 52 12.21 17.64 -0.12
N LYS A 53 12.85 18.02 -1.22
CA LYS A 53 14.18 17.55 -1.62
C LYS A 53 15.26 17.98 -0.64
N THR A 54 16.46 17.43 -0.79
CA THR A 54 17.63 17.73 0.05
C THR A 54 18.03 19.20 0.02
N ASP A 55 17.89 19.85 -1.14
CA ASP A 55 18.16 21.28 -1.35
C ASP A 55 17.08 22.20 -0.77
N GLY A 56 16.02 21.64 -0.19
CA GLY A 56 14.89 22.35 0.40
C GLY A 56 13.76 22.69 -0.59
N GLU A 57 13.97 22.42 -1.88
CA GLU A 57 12.92 22.57 -2.91
C GLU A 57 11.78 21.58 -2.65
N LYS A 58 10.55 22.01 -2.96
CA LYS A 58 9.37 21.15 -2.91
C LYS A 58 8.97 20.76 -4.33
N ALA A 59 8.75 19.47 -4.55
CA ALA A 59 8.27 18.93 -5.82
C ALA A 59 7.04 18.05 -5.59
N ASP A 60 6.07 18.18 -6.48
CA ASP A 60 4.87 17.33 -6.54
C ASP A 60 5.08 16.28 -7.63
N PHE A 61 4.72 15.04 -7.34
CA PHE A 61 4.80 13.91 -8.26
C PHE A 61 3.46 13.21 -8.36
N ALA A 62 3.04 12.93 -9.59
CA ALA A 62 1.89 12.08 -9.86
C ALA A 62 2.32 10.60 -9.91
N SER A 63 1.40 9.71 -9.57
CA SER A 63 1.64 8.26 -9.64
C SER A 63 1.98 7.76 -11.04
N THR A 64 1.55 8.49 -12.08
CA THR A 64 1.88 8.22 -13.49
C THR A 64 3.36 8.43 -13.82
N ASP A 65 4.06 9.26 -13.03
CA ASP A 65 5.46 9.64 -13.27
C ASP A 65 6.44 8.80 -12.45
N VAL A 66 5.92 8.11 -11.45
CA VAL A 66 6.69 7.38 -10.45
C VAL A 66 6.72 5.90 -10.77
N LYS A 67 7.89 5.29 -10.62
CA LYS A 67 8.09 3.85 -10.67
C LYS A 67 7.96 3.20 -9.30
N GLU A 68 8.56 3.84 -8.27
CA GLU A 68 8.67 3.28 -6.93
C GLU A 68 8.93 4.37 -5.90
N ILE A 69 8.39 4.22 -4.70
CA ILE A 69 8.71 5.03 -3.53
C ILE A 69 9.14 4.10 -2.40
N LYS A 70 10.34 4.34 -1.85
CA LYS A 70 10.75 3.79 -0.55
C LYS A 70 10.51 4.86 0.50
N TYR A 71 9.71 4.54 1.50
CA TYR A 71 9.32 5.46 2.55
C TYR A 71 9.63 4.87 3.92
N TYR A 72 10.35 5.61 4.76
CA TYR A 72 10.63 5.20 6.13
C TYR A 72 9.46 5.56 7.04
N ASN A 73 8.72 4.55 7.46
CA ASN A 73 7.63 4.70 8.40
C ASN A 73 8.18 4.80 9.84
N LYS A 74 8.26 6.03 10.36
CA LYS A 74 8.80 6.30 11.71
C LYS A 74 8.02 5.59 12.83
N LYS A 75 6.74 5.29 12.63
CA LYS A 75 5.92 4.59 13.63
C LYS A 75 6.19 3.09 13.66
N ALA A 76 6.40 2.49 12.51
CA ALA A 76 6.73 1.06 12.37
C ALA A 76 8.23 0.81 12.57
N GLY A 77 9.09 1.83 12.37
CA GLY A 77 10.53 1.71 12.44
C GLY A 77 11.17 1.01 11.24
N GLU A 78 10.48 0.97 10.10
CA GLU A 78 10.89 0.20 8.92
C GLU A 78 10.69 0.97 7.62
N TRP A 79 11.39 0.53 6.57
CA TRP A 79 11.19 1.01 5.21
C TRP A 79 10.03 0.26 4.56
N GLU A 80 9.11 1.01 3.99
CA GLU A 80 7.99 0.52 3.19
C GLU A 80 8.25 0.81 1.73
N ASN A 81 7.94 -0.15 0.87
CA ASN A 81 7.97 0.02 -0.57
C ASN A 81 6.56 0.28 -1.11
N TRP A 82 6.40 1.31 -1.95
CA TRP A 82 5.13 1.69 -2.53
C TRP A 82 5.27 1.79 -4.04
N ILE A 83 4.41 1.10 -4.77
CA ILE A 83 4.43 1.09 -6.23
C ILE A 83 3.10 1.60 -6.79
N PRO A 84 3.12 2.44 -7.82
CA PRO A 84 1.91 2.85 -8.51
C PRO A 84 1.34 1.68 -9.32
N MET A 85 0.06 1.43 -9.17
CA MET A 85 -0.61 0.31 -9.83
C MET A 85 -2.03 0.68 -10.24
N VAL A 86 -2.43 0.24 -11.42
CA VAL A 86 -3.84 0.27 -11.82
C VAL A 86 -4.61 -0.65 -10.89
N ALA A 87 -5.67 -0.16 -10.26
CA ALA A 87 -6.39 -0.92 -9.25
C ALA A 87 -7.90 -0.71 -9.31
N GLN A 88 -8.62 -1.72 -8.85
CA GLN A 88 -10.06 -1.66 -8.70
C GLN A 88 -10.46 -0.61 -7.65
N MET A 89 -11.43 0.22 -7.98
CA MET A 89 -11.96 1.25 -7.09
C MET A 89 -12.97 0.64 -6.11
N GLY A 90 -12.61 0.61 -4.83
CA GLY A 90 -13.46 0.13 -3.75
C GLY A 90 -13.78 -1.36 -3.84
N MET A 91 -14.60 -1.82 -2.91
CA MET A 91 -15.12 -3.20 -2.90
C MET A 91 -16.50 -3.24 -3.54
N SER A 92 -16.73 -4.21 -4.43
CA SER A 92 -18.05 -4.49 -4.98
C SER A 92 -18.72 -5.63 -4.22
N MET A 93 -20.04 -5.58 -4.03
CA MET A 93 -20.81 -6.69 -3.45
C MET A 93 -20.97 -7.88 -4.41
N SER A 94 -20.49 -7.76 -5.65
CA SER A 94 -20.49 -8.81 -6.67
C SER A 94 -19.18 -8.82 -7.45
N TYR A 95 -18.74 -10.00 -7.88
CA TYR A 95 -17.62 -10.13 -8.82
C TYR A 95 -17.98 -9.47 -10.15
N LYS A 96 -17.05 -8.69 -10.66
CA LYS A 96 -17.12 -8.08 -12.00
C LYS A 96 -15.84 -8.41 -12.72
N GLU A 97 -15.94 -8.94 -13.94
CA GLU A 97 -14.77 -9.13 -14.82
C GLU A 97 -14.10 -7.80 -15.10
N ASN A 98 -14.90 -6.79 -15.44
CA ASN A 98 -14.47 -5.42 -15.69
C ASN A 98 -14.97 -4.51 -14.54
N PRO A 99 -14.28 -4.46 -13.40
CA PRO A 99 -14.65 -3.58 -12.30
C PRO A 99 -14.34 -2.12 -12.66
N LYS A 100 -14.97 -1.20 -11.93
CA LYS A 100 -14.56 0.21 -12.00
C LYS A 100 -13.13 0.35 -11.45
N LEU A 101 -12.24 0.92 -12.25
CA LEU A 101 -10.86 1.19 -11.88
C LEU A 101 -10.71 2.64 -11.42
N TYR A 102 -9.68 2.92 -10.61
CA TYR A 102 -9.23 4.28 -10.40
C TYR A 102 -8.77 4.88 -11.74
N LYS A 103 -9.01 6.18 -11.93
CA LYS A 103 -8.63 6.90 -13.16
C LYS A 103 -7.13 6.90 -13.38
N ASN A 104 -6.38 7.08 -12.29
CA ASN A 104 -4.91 7.07 -12.28
C ASN A 104 -4.44 5.88 -11.42
N PRO A 105 -3.22 5.37 -11.65
CA PRO A 105 -2.60 4.40 -10.75
C PRO A 105 -2.62 4.88 -9.30
N VAL A 106 -2.81 3.99 -8.36
CA VAL A 106 -2.74 4.28 -6.93
C VAL A 106 -1.52 3.61 -6.32
N PHE A 107 -0.94 4.22 -5.29
CA PHE A 107 0.21 3.63 -4.61
C PHE A 107 -0.24 2.48 -3.72
N LEU A 108 0.22 1.27 -4.05
CA LEU A 108 -0.01 0.05 -3.28
C LEU A 108 1.30 -0.42 -2.65
N GLN A 109 1.23 -0.92 -1.42
CA GLN A 109 2.35 -1.53 -0.72
C GLN A 109 2.32 -3.04 -0.96
N PRO A 110 3.35 -3.67 -1.56
CA PRO A 110 3.47 -5.12 -1.62
C PRO A 110 3.58 -5.70 -0.21
N VAL A 111 2.78 -6.72 0.08
CA VAL A 111 2.81 -7.45 1.36
C VAL A 111 3.04 -8.95 1.16
N TYR A 112 2.93 -9.41 -0.07
CA TYR A 112 3.32 -10.73 -0.52
C TYR A 112 3.62 -10.71 -2.01
N GLU A 113 4.79 -11.17 -2.40
CA GLU A 113 5.20 -11.31 -3.79
C GLU A 113 5.32 -12.80 -4.13
N GLY A 114 4.34 -13.30 -4.89
CA GLY A 114 4.27 -14.70 -5.33
C GLY A 114 4.74 -14.89 -6.77
N LYS A 115 4.90 -16.14 -7.15
CA LYS A 115 5.28 -16.54 -8.51
C LYS A 115 4.19 -16.24 -9.53
N ASN A 116 2.93 -16.48 -9.16
CA ASN A 116 1.76 -16.38 -10.04
C ASN A 116 0.81 -15.25 -9.64
N ILE A 117 0.73 -14.96 -8.31
CA ILE A 117 -0.19 -13.98 -7.75
C ILE A 117 0.44 -13.30 -6.53
N SER A 118 0.29 -11.99 -6.44
CA SER A 118 0.84 -11.16 -5.36
C SER A 118 -0.26 -10.45 -4.59
N ALA A 119 0.01 -10.10 -3.33
CA ALA A 119 -0.91 -9.32 -2.49
C ALA A 119 -0.34 -7.96 -2.16
N TYR A 120 -1.24 -6.98 -2.12
CA TYR A 120 -0.92 -5.59 -1.85
C TYR A 120 -1.90 -5.01 -0.84
N ILE A 121 -1.50 -3.95 -0.18
CA ILE A 121 -2.38 -3.18 0.70
C ILE A 121 -2.41 -1.71 0.32
N HIS A 122 -3.52 -1.09 0.72
CA HIS A 122 -3.69 0.35 0.65
C HIS A 122 -4.47 0.80 1.89
N TYR A 123 -4.07 1.92 2.49
CA TYR A 123 -4.77 2.50 3.62
C TYR A 123 -5.86 3.44 3.12
N ILE A 124 -7.06 3.28 3.63
CA ILE A 124 -8.21 4.12 3.28
C ILE A 124 -8.87 4.68 4.52
N ASN A 125 -9.52 5.83 4.38
CA ASN A 125 -10.40 6.34 5.41
C ASN A 125 -11.82 5.84 5.16
N THR A 126 -12.37 5.08 6.10
CA THR A 126 -13.78 4.69 6.09
C THR A 126 -14.58 5.68 6.92
N ALA A 127 -15.72 6.13 6.42
CA ALA A 127 -16.65 6.97 7.15
C ALA A 127 -17.82 6.12 7.66
N THR A 128 -18.08 6.18 8.96
CA THR A 128 -19.27 5.61 9.57
C THR A 128 -20.15 6.76 10.06
N HIS A 129 -21.39 6.81 9.58
CA HIS A 129 -22.36 7.80 10.04
C HIS A 129 -23.08 7.28 11.29
N VAL A 130 -22.87 7.96 12.42
CA VAL A 130 -23.57 7.67 13.68
C VAL A 130 -24.22 8.95 14.16
N LYS A 131 -25.56 8.97 14.20
CA LYS A 131 -26.35 10.12 14.73
C LYS A 131 -25.83 11.47 14.22
N SER A 132 -25.94 11.73 12.93
CA SER A 132 -25.51 12.99 12.27
C SER A 132 -24.02 13.36 12.36
N ARG A 133 -23.17 12.49 12.87
CA ARG A 133 -21.71 12.67 12.88
C ARG A 133 -21.03 11.64 12.00
N SER A 134 -20.07 12.10 11.20
CA SER A 134 -19.18 11.18 10.43
C SER A 134 -17.96 10.87 11.28
N ILE A 135 -17.78 9.59 11.59
CA ILE A 135 -16.58 9.08 12.26
C ILE A 135 -15.69 8.48 11.19
N TYR A 136 -14.53 9.08 10.98
CA TYR A 136 -13.52 8.57 10.05
C TYR A 136 -12.59 7.60 10.77
N ARG A 137 -12.36 6.46 10.16
CA ARG A 137 -11.46 5.41 10.67
C ARG A 137 -10.52 4.96 9.57
N LEU A 138 -9.28 4.71 9.95
CA LEU A 138 -8.31 4.11 9.07
C LEU A 138 -8.62 2.62 8.91
N ALA A 139 -8.77 2.18 7.68
CA ALA A 139 -8.95 0.78 7.31
C ALA A 139 -7.87 0.37 6.31
N ILE A 140 -7.64 -0.93 6.20
CA ILE A 140 -6.68 -1.50 5.26
C ILE A 140 -7.47 -2.26 4.19
N MET A 141 -7.34 -1.81 2.95
CA MET A 141 -7.85 -2.49 1.78
C MET A 141 -6.79 -3.44 1.24
N PHE A 142 -7.16 -4.70 1.06
CA PHE A 142 -6.30 -5.71 0.49
C PHE A 142 -6.65 -5.94 -0.98
N TYR A 143 -5.61 -6.03 -1.78
CA TYR A 143 -5.68 -6.31 -3.21
C TYR A 143 -4.89 -7.57 -3.54
N TYR A 144 -5.27 -8.25 -4.60
CA TYR A 144 -4.41 -9.22 -5.26
C TYR A 144 -4.24 -8.84 -6.74
N LYS A 145 -3.15 -9.27 -7.34
CA LYS A 145 -2.90 -9.14 -8.76
C LYS A 145 -2.22 -10.40 -9.25
N ALA A 146 -2.84 -11.10 -10.19
CA ALA A 146 -2.18 -12.20 -10.90
C ALA A 146 -1.18 -11.64 -11.92
N LYS A 147 -0.19 -12.43 -12.26
CA LYS A 147 0.89 -12.03 -13.17
C LYS A 147 0.38 -11.66 -14.58
N ASN A 148 -0.71 -12.29 -15.01
CA ASN A 148 -1.37 -12.08 -16.28
C ASN A 148 -2.52 -11.04 -16.26
N GLU A 149 -2.76 -10.39 -15.12
CA GLU A 149 -3.77 -9.33 -15.00
C GLU A 149 -3.12 -7.94 -15.10
N ASP A 150 -3.85 -6.98 -15.70
CA ASP A 150 -3.37 -5.60 -15.87
C ASP A 150 -3.64 -4.71 -14.66
N PHE A 151 -4.49 -5.14 -13.73
CA PHE A 151 -4.89 -4.35 -12.57
C PHE A 151 -5.02 -5.21 -11.31
N ALA A 152 -4.87 -4.55 -10.17
CA ALA A 152 -5.05 -5.17 -8.85
C ALA A 152 -6.54 -5.18 -8.47
N ARG A 153 -7.02 -6.32 -7.97
CA ARG A 153 -8.40 -6.55 -7.54
C ARG A 153 -8.52 -6.47 -6.03
N THR A 154 -9.55 -5.80 -5.53
CA THR A 154 -9.88 -5.82 -4.10
C THR A 154 -10.50 -7.15 -3.69
N TYR A 155 -10.15 -7.65 -2.50
CA TYR A 155 -10.77 -8.86 -1.96
C TYR A 155 -11.09 -8.82 -0.47
N TYR A 156 -10.45 -7.91 0.29
CA TYR A 156 -10.65 -7.84 1.74
C TYR A 156 -10.52 -6.43 2.25
N LEU A 157 -11.38 -6.06 3.20
CA LEU A 157 -11.29 -4.80 3.94
C LEU A 157 -11.13 -5.13 5.42
N LYS A 158 -9.99 -4.75 6.00
CA LYS A 158 -9.74 -4.85 7.43
C LYS A 158 -10.03 -3.51 8.07
N ASP A 159 -11.17 -3.45 8.76
CA ASP A 159 -11.57 -2.32 9.58
C ASP A 159 -11.50 -2.74 11.06
N ASN A 160 -10.90 -1.91 11.90
CA ASN A 160 -10.77 -2.16 13.34
C ASN A 160 -12.11 -2.15 14.09
N SER A 161 -13.20 -1.70 13.46
CA SER A 161 -14.51 -1.58 14.09
C SER A 161 -15.48 -2.74 13.82
N ILE A 162 -15.33 -3.43 12.71
CA ILE A 162 -16.29 -4.45 12.23
C ILE A 162 -15.51 -5.65 11.74
N GLY A 163 -14.82 -6.36 12.55
CA GLY A 163 -14.14 -7.63 12.28
C GLY A 163 -14.10 -8.13 10.82
N GLY A 164 -13.67 -7.29 9.87
CA GLY A 164 -13.54 -7.55 8.44
C GLY A 164 -14.85 -8.02 7.77
N ILE A 165 -15.29 -7.32 6.76
CA ILE A 165 -16.37 -7.80 5.89
C ILE A 165 -15.84 -9.01 5.12
N GLY A 166 -16.18 -10.21 5.56
CA GLY A 166 -15.70 -11.39 4.86
C GLY A 166 -16.27 -12.68 5.42
N GLN A 167 -17.52 -12.96 5.09
CA GLN A 167 -17.97 -14.34 5.09
C GLN A 167 -17.24 -15.07 3.96
N LYS A 168 -16.86 -16.34 4.17
CA LYS A 168 -16.22 -17.19 3.14
C LYS A 168 -16.93 -17.17 1.79
N THR A 169 -18.25 -17.00 1.78
CA THR A 169 -19.05 -16.87 0.55
C THR A 169 -18.66 -15.66 -0.28
N VAL A 170 -18.42 -14.51 0.36
CA VAL A 170 -18.00 -13.27 -0.30
C VAL A 170 -16.58 -13.43 -0.85
N LEU A 171 -15.67 -14.05 -0.08
CA LEU A 171 -14.31 -14.34 -0.55
C LEU A 171 -14.30 -15.27 -1.76
N LYS A 172 -15.13 -16.33 -1.78
CA LYS A 172 -15.29 -17.20 -2.96
C LYS A 172 -15.69 -16.40 -4.20
N MET A 173 -16.52 -15.38 -4.01
CA MET A 173 -16.97 -14.54 -5.11
C MET A 173 -15.85 -13.65 -5.65
N TYR A 174 -15.02 -13.05 -4.79
CA TYR A 174 -13.89 -12.23 -5.24
C TYR A 174 -12.82 -13.03 -5.99
N PHE A 175 -12.66 -14.30 -5.65
CA PHE A 175 -11.73 -15.21 -6.32
C PHE A 175 -12.42 -16.15 -7.31
N LYS A 176 -13.52 -15.72 -7.95
CA LYS A 176 -14.31 -16.55 -8.88
C LYS A 176 -13.49 -17.14 -10.03
N GLY A 177 -12.47 -16.42 -10.49
CA GLY A 177 -11.54 -16.88 -11.54
C GLY A 177 -10.60 -18.01 -11.10
N TYR A 178 -10.60 -18.37 -9.80
CA TYR A 178 -9.68 -19.35 -9.22
C TYR A 178 -10.49 -20.46 -8.51
N PRO A 179 -10.79 -21.58 -9.20
CA PRO A 179 -11.63 -22.65 -8.61
C PRO A 179 -11.02 -23.26 -7.34
N GLN A 180 -9.69 -23.25 -7.22
CA GLN A 180 -8.92 -23.76 -6.07
C GLN A 180 -9.30 -23.06 -4.76
N ILE A 181 -9.79 -21.82 -4.83
CA ILE A 181 -10.17 -21.03 -3.64
C ILE A 181 -11.22 -21.73 -2.77
N LYS A 182 -12.07 -22.58 -3.35
CA LYS A 182 -13.09 -23.31 -2.60
C LYS A 182 -12.47 -24.25 -1.56
N GLU A 183 -11.44 -24.98 -1.95
CA GLU A 183 -10.74 -25.92 -1.04
C GLU A 183 -9.87 -25.17 -0.04
N ILE A 184 -9.17 -24.12 -0.48
CA ILE A 184 -8.40 -23.23 0.40
C ILE A 184 -9.28 -22.68 1.52
N LEU A 185 -10.47 -22.17 1.18
CA LEU A 185 -11.41 -21.61 2.16
C LEU A 185 -12.03 -22.67 3.09
N LYS A 186 -12.13 -23.94 2.68
CA LYS A 186 -12.54 -25.03 3.59
C LYS A 186 -11.50 -25.25 4.68
N GLY A 187 -10.21 -25.25 4.31
CA GLY A 187 -9.09 -25.47 5.22
C GLY A 187 -8.74 -24.30 6.13
N LEU A 188 -9.29 -23.10 5.93
CA LEU A 188 -9.00 -21.91 6.73
C LEU A 188 -10.18 -21.49 7.58
N SER A 189 -9.94 -21.09 8.82
CA SER A 189 -10.92 -20.44 9.66
C SER A 189 -11.03 -18.94 9.33
N MET A 190 -12.18 -18.33 9.58
CA MET A 190 -12.30 -16.87 9.46
C MET A 190 -11.42 -16.10 10.43
N LYS A 191 -11.02 -16.72 11.55
CA LYS A 191 -10.09 -16.13 12.52
C LYS A 191 -8.70 -15.97 11.91
N GLU A 192 -8.21 -16.98 11.19
CA GLU A 192 -6.92 -16.91 10.49
C GLU A 192 -6.94 -15.86 9.38
N ILE A 193 -7.99 -15.85 8.56
CA ILE A 193 -8.14 -14.87 7.48
C ILE A 193 -8.21 -13.42 8.01
N ARG A 194 -8.91 -13.19 9.13
CA ARG A 194 -8.98 -11.87 9.77
C ARG A 194 -7.64 -11.43 10.35
N LYS A 195 -6.88 -12.39 10.91
CA LYS A 195 -5.54 -12.12 11.44
C LYS A 195 -4.59 -11.73 10.31
N ASP A 196 -4.60 -12.50 9.24
CA ASP A 196 -3.74 -12.29 8.07
C ASP A 196 -4.50 -12.59 6.76
N PRO A 197 -5.10 -11.57 6.12
CA PRO A 197 -5.82 -11.78 4.86
C PRO A 197 -4.92 -12.24 3.71
N THR A 198 -3.60 -12.02 3.77
CA THR A 198 -2.66 -12.45 2.71
C THR A 198 -2.54 -13.97 2.62
N ILE A 199 -2.93 -14.71 3.66
CA ILE A 199 -2.93 -16.17 3.67
C ILE A 199 -3.71 -16.78 2.50
N LEU A 200 -4.78 -16.10 2.04
CA LEU A 200 -5.57 -16.56 0.89
C LEU A 200 -4.75 -16.51 -0.39
N VAL A 201 -4.04 -15.41 -0.61
CA VAL A 201 -3.22 -15.21 -1.82
C VAL A 201 -2.01 -16.12 -1.80
N ARG A 202 -1.34 -16.28 -0.65
CA ARG A 202 -0.21 -17.22 -0.48
C ARG A 202 -0.60 -18.64 -0.81
N LYS A 203 -1.70 -19.13 -0.20
CA LYS A 203 -2.18 -20.50 -0.48
C LYS A 203 -2.67 -20.69 -1.91
N LEU A 204 -3.18 -19.64 -2.52
CA LEU A 204 -3.57 -19.68 -3.92
C LEU A 204 -2.33 -19.76 -4.82
N ASP A 205 -1.29 -18.97 -4.54
CA ASP A 205 -0.03 -19.00 -5.29
C ASP A 205 0.66 -20.37 -5.22
N GLU A 206 0.60 -21.05 -4.06
CA GLU A 206 1.14 -22.40 -3.84
C GLU A 206 0.50 -23.46 -4.76
N VAL A 207 -0.74 -23.26 -5.20
CA VAL A 207 -1.50 -24.23 -6.02
C VAL A 207 -1.71 -23.78 -7.46
N LEU A 208 -1.24 -22.57 -7.82
CA LEU A 208 -1.19 -22.06 -9.19
C LEU A 208 0.19 -22.42 -9.77
N GLU A 209 0.29 -23.57 -10.40
CA GLU A 209 1.49 -24.00 -11.12
C GLU A 209 1.55 -23.43 -12.57
#